data_6e1f5811790df30e9a8a217574fb5fad
#
_entry.id   6e1f5811790df30e9a8a217574fb5fad
#
_cell.length_a   1.000
_cell.length_b   1.000
_cell.length_c   1.000
_cell.angle_alpha   90.00
_cell.angle_beta   90.00
_cell.angle_gamma   90.00
#
_symmetry.space_group_name_H-M   'P 1'
#
loop_
_entity.id
_entity.type
_entity.pdbx_description
1 polymer ?
#
loop_
_entity_poly.entity_id
_entity_poly.type
_entity_poly.pdbx_seq_one_letter_code
_entity_poly.pdbx_strand_id
1 'polypeptide(L)'
;RWLAPVLALLVVMQLTACGDKEPEQRKAFIDYLQNTVMRSGANIPTLSEDQKQKFGNYAGDYAILVGFSQQLSKSVGASLTPALDQINQIRTAQDYLNKRDALQQSVGALNLLGQQIQSAKSQADTARVALKQPDDLKAVYNQAYDKIVTAPANALMPAIPTTAGFVQDLVQVGDFLQSQGNQVSFNN
;
A
#
# COMPACT_ATOMS: atom_id res chain seq x y z
N ARG A 1 39.94 3.48 -50.58
CA ARG A 1 40.67 3.75 -49.32
C ARG A 1 40.16 4.94 -48.51
N TRP A 2 39.40 5.86 -49.11
CA TRP A 2 38.84 7.02 -48.45
C TRP A 2 37.46 6.79 -47.81
N LEU A 3 36.77 5.71 -48.17
CA LEU A 3 35.45 5.35 -47.68
C LEU A 3 35.47 4.65 -46.30
N ALA A 4 36.57 4.07 -45.90
CA ALA A 4 36.69 3.35 -44.63
C ALA A 4 36.57 4.26 -43.38
N PRO A 5 37.19 5.46 -43.34
CA PRO A 5 37.03 6.36 -42.20
C PRO A 5 35.61 6.99 -42.12
N VAL A 6 34.97 7.20 -43.28
CA VAL A 6 33.59 7.70 -43.32
C VAL A 6 32.60 6.67 -42.84
N LEU A 7 32.81 5.40 -43.19
CA LEU A 7 31.99 4.29 -42.67
C LEU A 7 32.18 4.07 -41.16
N ALA A 8 33.41 4.20 -40.67
CA ALA A 8 33.70 4.13 -39.23
C ALA A 8 33.04 5.29 -38.47
N LEU A 9 33.01 6.50 -39.05
CA LEU A 9 32.35 7.66 -38.47
C LEU A 9 30.81 7.48 -38.45
N LEU A 10 30.24 6.90 -39.50
CA LEU A 10 28.81 6.55 -39.56
C LEU A 10 28.41 5.48 -38.56
N VAL A 11 29.27 4.48 -38.34
CA VAL A 11 29.05 3.43 -37.33
C VAL A 11 29.13 4.02 -35.92
N VAL A 12 30.04 4.95 -35.67
CA VAL A 12 30.13 5.65 -34.39
C VAL A 12 28.93 6.56 -34.16
N MET A 13 28.42 7.23 -35.22
CA MET A 13 27.19 8.02 -35.12
C MET A 13 25.94 7.13 -34.92
N GLN A 14 25.91 5.93 -35.45
CA GLN A 14 24.81 5.00 -35.21
C GLN A 14 24.85 4.42 -33.78
N LEU A 15 26.02 4.23 -33.22
CA LEU A 15 26.18 3.84 -31.81
C LEU A 15 25.79 4.96 -30.84
N THR A 16 25.98 6.23 -31.24
CA THR A 16 25.48 7.38 -30.49
C THR A 16 24.02 7.71 -30.78
N ALA A 17 23.47 7.28 -31.91
CA ALA A 17 22.06 7.44 -32.26
C ALA A 17 21.16 6.35 -31.61
N CYS A 18 21.73 5.22 -31.14
CA CYS A 18 21.15 4.34 -30.13
C CYS A 18 21.30 4.96 -28.72
N GLY A 19 21.38 6.29 -28.66
CA GLY A 19 21.68 7.07 -27.49
C GLY A 19 20.83 6.65 -26.31
N ASP A 20 21.48 6.69 -25.21
CA ASP A 20 20.94 6.44 -23.88
C ASP A 20 19.56 7.10 -23.73
N LYS A 21 18.51 6.29 -23.78
CA LYS A 21 17.12 6.74 -23.56
C LYS A 21 16.84 7.09 -22.11
N GLU A 22 17.80 6.84 -21.24
CA GLU A 22 17.66 7.05 -19.80
C GLU A 22 17.24 8.47 -19.44
N PRO A 23 17.85 9.55 -19.96
CA PRO A 23 17.41 10.90 -19.58
C PRO A 23 15.97 11.20 -19.95
N GLU A 24 15.49 10.71 -21.08
CA GLU A 24 14.09 10.86 -21.50
C GLU A 24 13.15 10.02 -20.63
N GLN A 25 13.53 8.79 -20.34
CA GLN A 25 12.77 7.88 -19.49
C GLN A 25 12.68 8.42 -18.07
N ARG A 26 13.77 8.93 -17.53
CA ARG A 26 13.82 9.54 -16.22
C ARG A 26 12.94 10.78 -16.12
N LYS A 27 13.03 11.68 -17.09
CA LYS A 27 12.19 12.88 -17.15
C LYS A 27 10.71 12.51 -17.22
N ALA A 28 10.35 11.56 -18.07
CA ALA A 28 8.98 11.11 -18.22
C ALA A 28 8.46 10.49 -16.91
N PHE A 29 9.28 9.74 -16.21
CA PHE A 29 8.92 9.14 -14.94
C PHE A 29 8.78 10.19 -13.82
N ILE A 30 9.70 11.15 -13.73
CA ILE A 30 9.60 12.28 -12.79
C ILE A 30 8.29 13.05 -13.04
N ASP A 31 7.99 13.40 -14.27
CA ASP A 31 6.76 14.11 -14.64
C ASP A 31 5.52 13.32 -14.22
N TYR A 32 5.51 12.01 -14.44
CA TYR A 32 4.41 11.13 -14.03
C TYR A 32 4.23 11.10 -12.51
N LEU A 33 5.30 10.97 -11.76
CA LEU A 33 5.25 10.99 -10.30
C LEU A 33 4.70 12.32 -9.78
N GLN A 34 5.18 13.44 -10.29
CA GLN A 34 4.76 14.77 -9.85
C GLN A 34 3.33 15.12 -10.26
N ASN A 35 2.92 14.79 -11.47
CA ASN A 35 1.67 15.26 -12.06
C ASN A 35 0.52 14.25 -11.93
N THR A 36 0.81 12.98 -11.75
CA THR A 36 -0.20 11.93 -11.60
C THR A 36 -0.21 11.33 -10.20
N VAL A 37 0.91 10.77 -9.75
CA VAL A 37 0.97 10.05 -8.48
C VAL A 37 0.81 10.99 -7.29
N MET A 38 1.50 12.12 -7.26
CA MET A 38 1.40 13.09 -6.16
C MET A 38 0.03 13.76 -6.07
N ARG A 39 -0.75 13.73 -7.16
CA ARG A 39 -2.11 14.28 -7.20
C ARG A 39 -3.21 13.23 -7.07
N SER A 40 -2.87 11.95 -7.10
CA SER A 40 -3.84 10.87 -6.92
C SER A 40 -4.25 10.73 -5.45
N GLY A 41 -5.42 10.13 -5.24
CA GLY A 41 -5.90 9.77 -3.90
C GLY A 41 -5.23 8.52 -3.35
N ALA A 42 -5.97 7.73 -2.58
CA ALA A 42 -5.45 6.55 -1.90
C ALA A 42 -4.97 5.44 -2.85
N ASN A 43 -5.55 5.35 -4.03
CA ASN A 43 -5.20 4.36 -5.04
C ASN A 43 -4.44 5.02 -6.18
N ILE A 44 -3.25 4.51 -6.48
CA ILE A 44 -2.45 4.95 -7.63
C ILE A 44 -2.73 4.05 -8.84
N PRO A 45 -2.69 4.60 -10.07
CA PRO A 45 -2.96 3.82 -11.25
C PRO A 45 -1.84 2.83 -11.54
N THR A 46 -2.19 1.71 -12.16
CA THR A 46 -1.21 0.80 -12.78
C THR A 46 -0.73 1.37 -14.10
N LEU A 47 0.48 1.02 -14.51
CA LEU A 47 1.04 1.48 -15.78
C LEU A 47 0.45 0.70 -16.96
N SER A 48 0.13 1.41 -18.05
CA SER A 48 -0.11 0.82 -19.36
C SER A 48 1.19 0.30 -19.97
N GLU A 49 1.11 -0.54 -20.99
CA GLU A 49 2.30 -1.03 -21.68
C GLU A 49 3.10 0.12 -22.32
N ASP A 50 2.41 1.13 -22.86
CA ASP A 50 3.07 2.32 -23.40
C ASP A 50 3.83 3.10 -22.32
N GLN A 51 3.27 3.24 -21.12
CA GLN A 51 3.93 3.89 -19.99
C GLN A 51 5.14 3.08 -19.51
N LYS A 52 5.04 1.75 -19.46
CA LYS A 52 6.17 0.90 -19.11
C LYS A 52 7.34 1.06 -20.08
N GLN A 53 7.05 1.14 -21.37
CA GLN A 53 8.07 1.43 -22.39
C GLN A 53 8.66 2.83 -22.23
N LYS A 54 7.81 3.82 -21.97
CA LYS A 54 8.20 5.21 -21.82
C LYS A 54 9.12 5.42 -20.60
N PHE A 55 8.91 4.69 -19.51
CA PHE A 55 9.71 4.80 -18.29
C PHE A 55 10.89 3.83 -18.27
N GLY A 56 10.91 2.83 -19.15
CA GLY A 56 11.98 1.84 -19.23
C GLY A 56 12.17 1.10 -17.90
N ASN A 57 13.40 1.01 -17.43
CA ASN A 57 13.72 0.32 -16.17
C ASN A 57 13.05 0.97 -14.94
N TYR A 58 12.68 2.23 -15.00
CA TYR A 58 11.98 2.91 -13.90
C TYR A 58 10.55 2.42 -13.68
N ALA A 59 9.97 1.72 -14.62
CA ALA A 59 8.70 1.02 -14.42
C ALA A 59 8.78 0.01 -13.26
N GLY A 60 9.94 -0.62 -13.04
CA GLY A 60 10.21 -1.47 -11.89
C GLY A 60 10.22 -0.71 -10.57
N ASP A 61 10.74 0.50 -10.56
CA ASP A 61 10.72 1.38 -9.37
C ASP A 61 9.28 1.77 -9.00
N TYR A 62 8.46 2.05 -9.99
CA TYR A 62 7.03 2.32 -9.78
C TYR A 62 6.26 1.11 -9.28
N ALA A 63 6.63 -0.09 -9.69
CA ALA A 63 5.99 -1.33 -9.25
C ALA A 63 6.05 -1.52 -7.72
N ILE A 64 7.06 -0.97 -7.05
CA ILE A 64 7.16 -0.99 -5.58
C ILE A 64 5.99 -0.21 -4.96
N LEU A 65 5.68 0.97 -5.48
CA LEU A 65 4.58 1.82 -5.01
C LEU A 65 3.21 1.16 -5.26
N VAL A 66 3.00 0.64 -6.46
CA VAL A 66 1.75 -0.06 -6.84
C VAL A 66 1.56 -1.31 -6.00
N GLY A 67 2.60 -2.11 -5.85
CA GLY A 67 2.55 -3.35 -5.08
C GLY A 67 2.15 -3.11 -3.62
N PHE A 68 2.75 -2.12 -2.98
CA PHE A 68 2.37 -1.75 -1.62
C PHE A 68 0.93 -1.22 -1.54
N SER A 69 0.56 -0.32 -2.44
CA SER A 69 -0.78 0.28 -2.48
C SER A 69 -1.88 -0.78 -2.66
N GLN A 70 -1.68 -1.72 -3.57
CA GLN A 70 -2.62 -2.81 -3.81
C GLN A 70 -2.70 -3.77 -2.63
N GLN A 71 -1.56 -4.13 -2.05
CA GLN A 71 -1.52 -5.01 -0.87
C GLN A 71 -2.22 -4.36 0.32
N LEU A 72 -1.99 -3.07 0.54
CA LEU A 72 -2.63 -2.31 1.61
C LEU A 72 -4.15 -2.27 1.43
N SER A 73 -4.62 -1.90 0.25
CA SER A 73 -6.06 -1.84 -0.06
C SER A 73 -6.74 -3.18 0.11
N LYS A 74 -6.11 -4.25 -0.35
CA LYS A 74 -6.62 -5.62 -0.22
C LYS A 74 -6.71 -6.04 1.24
N SER A 75 -5.65 -5.81 2.02
CA SER A 75 -5.59 -6.21 3.42
C SER A 75 -6.57 -5.41 4.29
N VAL A 76 -6.65 -4.10 4.07
CA VAL A 76 -7.62 -3.22 4.77
C VAL A 76 -9.05 -3.62 4.45
N GLY A 77 -9.36 -3.85 3.18
CA GLY A 77 -10.69 -4.28 2.73
C GLY A 77 -11.10 -5.65 3.29
N ALA A 78 -10.15 -6.56 3.48
CA ALA A 78 -10.42 -7.89 4.01
C ALA A 78 -10.59 -7.93 5.53
N SER A 79 -9.99 -7.01 6.28
CA SER A 79 -9.90 -7.11 7.74
C SER A 79 -10.45 -5.90 8.48
N LEU A 80 -10.05 -4.67 8.12
CA LEU A 80 -10.47 -3.46 8.85
C LEU A 80 -11.91 -3.06 8.52
N THR A 81 -12.26 -3.02 7.26
CA THR A 81 -13.61 -2.63 6.82
C THR A 81 -14.68 -3.55 7.40
N PRO A 82 -14.57 -4.89 7.34
CA PRO A 82 -15.55 -5.78 7.98
C PRO A 82 -15.64 -5.59 9.49
N ALA A 83 -14.51 -5.35 10.18
CA ALA A 83 -14.52 -5.11 11.62
C ALA A 83 -15.30 -3.83 11.99
N LEU A 84 -15.07 -2.75 11.26
CA LEU A 84 -15.80 -1.49 11.45
C LEU A 84 -17.29 -1.64 11.15
N ASP A 85 -17.64 -2.38 10.10
CA ASP A 85 -19.04 -2.68 9.75
C ASP A 85 -19.73 -3.47 10.86
N GLN A 86 -19.08 -4.46 11.45
CA GLN A 86 -19.61 -5.21 12.58
C GLN A 86 -19.87 -4.29 13.80
N ILE A 87 -18.93 -3.43 14.13
CA ILE A 87 -19.07 -2.46 15.22
C ILE A 87 -20.26 -1.52 14.98
N ASN A 88 -20.40 -1.00 13.77
CA ASN A 88 -21.44 -0.05 13.41
C ASN A 88 -22.84 -0.65 13.42
N GLN A 89 -22.97 -1.97 13.33
CA GLN A 89 -24.26 -2.67 13.35
C GLN A 89 -24.74 -3.00 14.76
N ILE A 90 -23.93 -2.80 15.79
CA ILE A 90 -24.31 -3.07 17.18
C ILE A 90 -25.05 -1.86 17.74
N ARG A 91 -26.35 -2.03 18.00
CA ARG A 91 -27.26 -1.03 18.59
C ARG A 91 -27.90 -1.51 19.87
N THR A 92 -28.06 -2.80 20.03
CA THR A 92 -28.73 -3.46 21.16
C THR A 92 -27.90 -4.60 21.70
N ALA A 93 -28.24 -5.08 22.89
CA ALA A 93 -27.63 -6.29 23.47
C ALA A 93 -27.86 -7.52 22.56
N GLN A 94 -29.01 -7.61 21.90
CA GLN A 94 -29.29 -8.70 20.98
C GLN A 94 -28.39 -8.66 19.74
N ASP A 95 -28.12 -7.47 19.18
CA ASP A 95 -27.19 -7.29 18.08
C ASP A 95 -25.79 -7.76 18.47
N TYR A 96 -25.36 -7.42 19.67
CA TYR A 96 -24.09 -7.90 20.21
C TYR A 96 -24.03 -9.43 20.25
N LEU A 97 -25.05 -10.08 20.83
CA LEU A 97 -25.10 -11.55 20.94
C LEU A 97 -25.03 -12.23 19.57
N ASN A 98 -25.74 -11.69 18.59
CA ASN A 98 -25.74 -12.21 17.22
C ASN A 98 -24.39 -12.05 16.52
N LYS A 99 -23.59 -11.05 16.92
CA LYS A 99 -22.33 -10.71 16.26
C LYS A 99 -21.08 -11.07 17.09
N ARG A 100 -21.25 -11.61 18.27
CA ARG A 100 -20.15 -11.90 19.20
C ARG A 100 -19.02 -12.70 18.54
N ASP A 101 -19.36 -13.79 17.85
CA ASP A 101 -18.35 -14.65 17.22
C ASP A 101 -17.65 -13.95 16.07
N ALA A 102 -18.37 -13.16 15.28
CA ALA A 102 -17.81 -12.34 14.21
C ALA A 102 -16.87 -11.26 14.75
N LEU A 103 -17.22 -10.61 15.88
CA LEU A 103 -16.34 -9.65 16.57
C LEU A 103 -15.06 -10.32 17.07
N GLN A 104 -15.16 -11.48 17.65
CA GLN A 104 -14.01 -12.21 18.16
C GLN A 104 -13.06 -12.64 17.03
N GLN A 105 -13.61 -13.08 15.89
CA GLN A 105 -12.83 -13.36 14.70
C GLN A 105 -12.17 -12.11 14.13
N SER A 106 -12.83 -10.95 14.23
CA SER A 106 -12.27 -9.66 13.78
C SER A 106 -11.01 -9.27 14.55
N VAL A 107 -10.89 -9.61 15.83
CA VAL A 107 -9.65 -9.36 16.61
C VAL A 107 -8.46 -10.09 15.99
N GLY A 108 -8.62 -11.36 15.67
CA GLY A 108 -7.57 -12.15 14.99
C GLY A 108 -7.22 -11.60 13.60
N ALA A 109 -8.24 -11.21 12.81
CA ALA A 109 -8.05 -10.63 11.50
C ALA A 109 -7.31 -9.28 11.56
N LEU A 110 -7.61 -8.43 12.55
CA LEU A 110 -6.92 -7.15 12.76
C LEU A 110 -5.46 -7.35 13.17
N ASN A 111 -5.18 -8.31 14.04
CA ASN A 111 -3.80 -8.64 14.41
C ASN A 111 -3.00 -9.13 13.19
N LEU A 112 -3.60 -9.95 12.34
CA LEU A 112 -2.98 -10.39 11.10
C LEU A 112 -2.76 -9.22 10.14
N LEU A 113 -3.70 -8.29 10.04
CA LEU A 113 -3.58 -7.09 9.25
C LEU A 113 -2.36 -6.26 9.66
N GLY A 114 -2.15 -6.05 10.96
CA GLY A 114 -0.97 -5.35 11.48
C GLY A 114 0.33 -5.99 11.02
N GLN A 115 0.43 -7.31 11.10
CA GLN A 115 1.60 -8.06 10.62
C GLN A 115 1.78 -7.96 9.12
N GLN A 116 0.71 -8.02 8.35
CA GLN A 116 0.75 -7.90 6.88
C GLN A 116 1.23 -6.52 6.43
N ILE A 117 0.75 -5.45 7.06
CA ILE A 117 1.18 -4.07 6.75
C ILE A 117 2.66 -3.88 7.11
N GLN A 118 3.08 -4.35 8.26
CA GLN A 118 4.49 -4.26 8.67
C GLN A 118 5.39 -5.01 7.71
N SER A 119 5.02 -6.23 7.32
CA SER A 119 5.77 -7.02 6.35
C SER A 119 5.84 -6.34 4.98
N ALA A 120 4.71 -5.83 4.48
CA ALA A 120 4.64 -5.14 3.20
C ALA A 120 5.52 -3.87 3.21
N LYS A 121 5.48 -3.10 4.30
CA LYS A 121 6.34 -1.91 4.45
C LYS A 121 7.82 -2.27 4.50
N SER A 122 8.19 -3.29 5.24
CA SER A 122 9.59 -3.76 5.30
C SER A 122 10.10 -4.20 3.93
N GLN A 123 9.29 -4.91 3.18
CA GLN A 123 9.65 -5.34 1.81
C GLN A 123 9.80 -4.14 0.88
N ALA A 124 8.88 -3.17 0.95
CA ALA A 124 8.95 -1.95 0.15
C ALA A 124 10.17 -1.10 0.53
N ASP A 125 10.47 -0.93 1.82
CA ASP A 125 11.64 -0.19 2.29
C ASP A 125 12.95 -0.83 1.82
N THR A 126 13.06 -2.14 1.91
CA THR A 126 14.23 -2.89 1.43
C THR A 126 14.40 -2.74 -0.08
N ALA A 127 13.31 -2.85 -0.85
CA ALA A 127 13.35 -2.68 -2.29
C ALA A 127 13.74 -1.25 -2.68
N ARG A 128 13.21 -0.23 -1.97
CA ARG A 128 13.57 1.18 -2.21
C ARG A 128 15.05 1.45 -1.99
N VAL A 129 15.61 0.95 -0.91
CA VAL A 129 17.05 1.14 -0.58
C VAL A 129 17.94 0.54 -1.66
N ALA A 130 17.52 -0.53 -2.31
CA ALA A 130 18.26 -1.18 -3.38
C ALA A 130 18.18 -0.46 -4.74
N LEU A 131 17.31 0.54 -4.88
CA LEU A 131 17.14 1.29 -6.13
C LEU A 131 18.38 2.13 -6.44
N LYS A 132 18.76 2.13 -7.72
CA LYS A 132 19.82 2.97 -8.25
C LYS A 132 19.17 4.10 -9.05
N GLN A 133 18.96 5.22 -8.40
CA GLN A 133 18.28 6.37 -9.00
C GLN A 133 19.23 7.57 -9.00
N PRO A 134 19.24 8.37 -10.10
CA PRO A 134 19.87 9.70 -10.08
C PRO A 134 19.21 10.61 -9.04
N ASP A 135 19.94 11.61 -8.56
CA ASP A 135 19.50 12.44 -7.42
C ASP A 135 18.21 13.20 -7.67
N ASP A 136 17.97 13.67 -8.89
CA ASP A 136 16.75 14.37 -9.28
C ASP A 136 15.52 13.48 -9.19
N LEU A 137 15.61 12.24 -9.72
CA LEU A 137 14.55 11.25 -9.60
C LEU A 137 14.38 10.79 -8.15
N LYS A 138 15.48 10.53 -7.45
CA LYS A 138 15.43 10.05 -6.06
C LYS A 138 14.67 11.01 -5.15
N ALA A 139 14.88 12.32 -5.30
CA ALA A 139 14.16 13.32 -4.52
C ALA A 139 12.64 13.26 -4.75
N VAL A 140 12.21 13.19 -6.00
CA VAL A 140 10.79 13.10 -6.36
C VAL A 140 10.20 11.74 -5.97
N TYR A 141 10.92 10.66 -6.21
CA TYR A 141 10.49 9.31 -5.84
C TYR A 141 10.28 9.18 -4.34
N ASN A 142 11.17 9.72 -3.52
CA ASN A 142 11.03 9.70 -2.06
C ASN A 142 9.77 10.44 -1.59
N GLN A 143 9.42 11.56 -2.23
CA GLN A 143 8.15 12.25 -1.93
C GLN A 143 6.93 11.38 -2.25
N ALA A 144 6.93 10.72 -3.40
CA ALA A 144 5.88 9.79 -3.78
C ALA A 144 5.83 8.58 -2.84
N TYR A 145 6.99 8.04 -2.46
CA TYR A 145 7.10 6.94 -1.52
C TYR A 145 6.54 7.29 -0.14
N ASP A 146 6.87 8.47 0.38
CA ASP A 146 6.34 8.95 1.65
C ASP A 146 4.82 9.07 1.62
N LYS A 147 4.25 9.57 0.51
CA LYS A 147 2.80 9.70 0.34
C LYS A 147 2.09 8.36 0.23
N ILE A 148 2.65 7.42 -0.53
CA ILE A 148 1.96 6.17 -0.90
C ILE A 148 2.26 5.04 0.10
N VAL A 149 3.45 5.01 0.66
CA VAL A 149 3.91 3.93 1.55
C VAL A 149 4.02 4.39 3.00
N THR A 150 4.88 5.37 3.27
CA THR A 150 5.27 5.73 4.65
C THR A 150 4.12 6.32 5.43
N ALA A 151 3.43 7.32 4.89
CA ALA A 151 2.34 8.00 5.60
C ALA A 151 1.14 7.08 5.88
N PRO A 152 0.63 6.29 4.91
CA PRO A 152 -0.45 5.35 5.19
C PRO A 152 -0.06 4.27 6.20
N ALA A 153 1.15 3.71 6.10
CA ALA A 153 1.63 2.71 7.06
C ALA A 153 1.71 3.29 8.46
N ASN A 154 2.29 4.47 8.63
CA ASN A 154 2.42 5.13 9.92
C ASN A 154 1.07 5.54 10.53
N ALA A 155 0.07 5.85 9.71
CA ALA A 155 -1.28 6.15 10.16
C ALA A 155 -2.03 4.88 10.62
N LEU A 156 -1.91 3.78 9.87
CA LEU A 156 -2.64 2.53 10.14
C LEU A 156 -2.02 1.69 11.25
N MET A 157 -0.70 1.67 11.38
CA MET A 157 -0.02 0.82 12.36
C MET A 157 -0.52 1.04 13.81
N PRO A 158 -0.66 2.28 14.33
CA PRO A 158 -1.23 2.47 15.65
C PRO A 158 -2.76 2.33 15.70
N ALA A 159 -3.47 2.58 14.61
CA ALA A 159 -4.93 2.47 14.55
C ALA A 159 -5.41 1.02 14.65
N ILE A 160 -4.66 0.06 14.13
CA ILE A 160 -5.03 -1.36 14.13
C ILE A 160 -5.11 -1.93 15.55
N PRO A 161 -4.08 -1.85 16.42
CA PRO A 161 -4.19 -2.36 17.77
C PRO A 161 -5.24 -1.61 18.59
N THR A 162 -5.45 -0.31 18.36
CA THR A 162 -6.52 0.46 19.01
C THR A 162 -7.90 -0.08 18.64
N THR A 163 -8.12 -0.36 17.36
CA THR A 163 -9.39 -0.95 16.88
C THR A 163 -9.58 -2.37 17.42
N ALA A 164 -8.54 -3.20 17.39
CA ALA A 164 -8.56 -4.56 17.93
C ALA A 164 -8.87 -4.55 19.44
N GLY A 165 -8.26 -3.65 20.20
CA GLY A 165 -8.53 -3.46 21.63
C GLY A 165 -9.98 -3.03 21.90
N PHE A 166 -10.52 -2.13 21.11
CA PHE A 166 -11.91 -1.70 21.19
C PHE A 166 -12.89 -2.87 20.93
N VAL A 167 -12.64 -3.66 19.90
CA VAL A 167 -13.46 -4.86 19.59
C VAL A 167 -13.39 -5.85 20.74
N GLN A 168 -12.21 -6.07 21.30
CA GLN A 168 -12.03 -6.98 22.45
C GLN A 168 -12.77 -6.48 23.69
N ASP A 169 -12.75 -5.19 23.97
CA ASP A 169 -13.51 -4.59 25.06
C ASP A 169 -15.02 -4.74 24.84
N LEU A 170 -15.51 -4.59 23.61
CA LEU A 170 -16.91 -4.87 23.28
C LEU A 170 -17.29 -6.32 23.58
N VAL A 171 -16.43 -7.28 23.25
CA VAL A 171 -16.67 -8.69 23.54
C VAL A 171 -16.75 -8.92 25.05
N GLN A 172 -15.85 -8.34 25.82
CA GLN A 172 -15.84 -8.48 27.29
C GLN A 172 -17.08 -7.86 27.95
N VAL A 173 -17.44 -6.64 27.56
CA VAL A 173 -18.64 -5.95 28.08
C VAL A 173 -19.91 -6.73 27.73
N GLY A 174 -20.01 -7.21 26.50
CA GLY A 174 -21.17 -7.99 26.07
C GLY A 174 -21.28 -9.32 26.80
N ASP A 175 -20.17 -10.03 27.03
CA ASP A 175 -20.15 -11.26 27.80
C ASP A 175 -20.57 -11.01 29.26
N PHE A 176 -20.15 -9.90 29.85
CA PHE A 176 -20.58 -9.49 31.16
C PHE A 176 -22.10 -9.23 31.22
N LEU A 177 -22.62 -8.46 30.29
CA LEU A 177 -24.06 -8.18 30.19
C LEU A 177 -24.88 -9.46 30.00
N GLN A 178 -24.40 -10.39 29.19
CA GLN A 178 -25.05 -11.67 29.00
C GLN A 178 -25.07 -12.49 30.30
N SER A 179 -23.97 -12.51 31.05
CA SER A 179 -23.92 -13.22 32.35
C SER A 179 -24.88 -12.63 33.37
N GLN A 180 -25.05 -11.29 33.40
CA GLN A 180 -26.01 -10.60 34.26
C GLN A 180 -27.45 -10.92 33.85
N GLY A 181 -27.76 -10.96 32.55
CA GLY A 181 -29.07 -11.36 32.02
C GLY A 181 -29.45 -12.77 32.42
N ASN A 182 -28.51 -13.72 32.38
CA ASN A 182 -28.73 -15.10 32.80
C ASN A 182 -28.97 -15.20 34.30
N GLN A 183 -28.30 -14.38 35.13
CA GLN A 183 -28.54 -14.36 36.58
C GLN A 183 -29.94 -13.81 36.91
N VAL A 184 -30.40 -12.79 36.21
CA VAL A 184 -31.74 -12.22 36.38
C VAL A 184 -32.84 -13.23 36.01
N SER A 185 -32.61 -14.08 35.02
CA SER A 185 -33.58 -15.09 34.60
C SER A 185 -33.72 -16.27 35.57
N PHE A 186 -32.70 -16.49 36.42
CA PHE A 186 -32.75 -17.54 37.44
C PHE A 186 -33.45 -17.10 38.73
N ASN A 187 -33.71 -15.82 38.92
CA ASN A 187 -34.33 -15.26 40.12
C ASN A 187 -35.83 -14.98 39.96
N ASN A 188 -36.45 -15.36 38.84
CA ASN A 188 -37.87 -15.33 38.56
C ASN A 188 -38.45 -16.76 38.58
#